data_d628691179a0a1a21f99b9da374bae0f
#
_entry.id   d628691179a0a1a21f99b9da374bae0f
#
_cell.length_a   1.000
_cell.length_b   1.000
_cell.length_c   1.000
_cell.angle_alpha   90.00
_cell.angle_beta   90.00
_cell.angle_gamma   90.00
#
_symmetry.space_group_name_H-M   'P 1'
#
loop_
_entity.id
_entity.type
_entity.pdbx_description
1 polymer ?
#
loop_
_entity_poly.entity_id
_entity_poly.type
_entity_poly.pdbx_seq_one_letter_code
_entity_poly.pdbx_strand_id
1 'polypeptide(L)'
;MFEPTPKQFGVFWEFIENPTVTDIDYNGRELWITDLKKGKYKKNITLSDSFISTFTHNIANSVNGNLNKVNKILEADTKELRISVIHDSVATSGISICIRKSPCLIRNTIDEMIKEKYCPEMILQLLINCVRVNMNFVFGGEPGAGKTECAKFFMQFIRPEDRVITIEDSLEIHYREINPGADAVELKVGDGFTYTDAIKASLRQNPKWLMLSEARSTEVTSLLEQWSTGVHGFTTIHLDDLRKLPDRIQNMMNNVNDAARMENRIYRYVDVGILVKRHVDQNGQIHRKMDQV
;
A
#
# COMPACT_ATOMS: atom_id res chain seq x y z
N MET A 1 16.03 9.61 -0.75
CA MET A 1 15.91 8.22 -1.22
C MET A 1 17.09 7.93 -2.14
N PHE A 2 17.64 6.73 -2.10
CA PHE A 2 18.75 6.32 -2.98
C PHE A 2 18.21 5.53 -4.20
N GLU A 3 19.01 5.45 -5.26
CA GLU A 3 18.68 4.63 -6.44
C GLU A 3 19.30 3.24 -6.30
N PRO A 4 18.51 2.16 -6.39
CA PRO A 4 19.01 0.80 -6.32
C PRO A 4 19.82 0.45 -7.58
N THR A 5 20.91 -0.31 -7.42
CA THR A 5 21.74 -0.75 -8.54
C THR A 5 21.98 -2.25 -8.52
N PRO A 6 22.21 -2.90 -9.69
CA PRO A 6 22.54 -4.32 -9.76
C PRO A 6 23.73 -4.71 -8.88
N LYS A 7 24.73 -3.83 -8.79
CA LYS A 7 25.93 -4.06 -7.99
C LYS A 7 25.65 -4.08 -6.49
N GLN A 8 24.73 -3.22 -6.00
CA GLN A 8 24.35 -3.19 -4.58
C GLN A 8 23.48 -4.37 -4.19
N PHE A 9 22.57 -4.79 -5.07
CA PHE A 9 21.57 -5.80 -4.77
C PHE A 9 22.01 -7.23 -5.17
N GLY A 10 22.98 -7.37 -6.06
CA GLY A 10 23.53 -8.67 -6.45
C GLY A 10 22.46 -9.70 -6.81
N VAL A 11 22.42 -10.83 -6.09
CA VAL A 11 21.46 -11.92 -6.33
C VAL A 11 19.99 -11.48 -6.23
N PHE A 12 19.69 -10.45 -5.44
CA PHE A 12 18.30 -9.96 -5.31
C PHE A 12 17.83 -9.22 -6.57
N TRP A 13 18.77 -8.75 -7.44
CA TRP A 13 18.42 -7.91 -8.58
C TRP A 13 17.53 -8.61 -9.59
N GLU A 14 17.74 -9.91 -9.86
CA GLU A 14 16.88 -10.68 -10.77
C GLU A 14 15.41 -10.69 -10.36
N PHE A 15 15.15 -10.62 -9.03
CA PHE A 15 13.79 -10.57 -8.50
C PHE A 15 13.22 -9.15 -8.47
N ILE A 16 14.09 -8.14 -8.35
CA ILE A 16 13.69 -6.74 -8.43
C ILE A 16 13.21 -6.41 -9.85
N GLU A 17 13.92 -6.87 -10.88
CA GLU A 17 13.53 -6.67 -12.28
C GLU A 17 12.29 -7.47 -12.68
N ASN A 18 11.99 -8.57 -12.01
CA ASN A 18 10.84 -9.40 -12.35
C ASN A 18 9.52 -8.69 -11.95
N PRO A 19 8.64 -8.30 -12.90
CA PRO A 19 7.44 -7.52 -12.62
C PRO A 19 6.39 -8.27 -11.80
N THR A 20 6.45 -9.61 -11.75
CA THR A 20 5.49 -10.41 -10.99
C THR A 20 5.91 -10.64 -9.54
N VAL A 21 7.19 -10.42 -9.20
CA VAL A 21 7.68 -10.53 -7.82
C VAL A 21 7.26 -9.31 -7.02
N THR A 22 6.73 -9.52 -5.82
CA THR A 22 6.29 -8.47 -4.89
C THR A 22 7.17 -8.37 -3.65
N ASP A 23 7.62 -9.50 -3.11
CA ASP A 23 8.45 -9.53 -1.92
C ASP A 23 9.60 -10.53 -2.08
N ILE A 24 10.76 -10.17 -1.51
CA ILE A 24 11.97 -10.96 -1.46
C ILE A 24 12.36 -11.05 0.02
N ASP A 25 12.19 -12.24 0.61
CA ASP A 25 12.39 -12.48 2.04
C ASP A 25 13.56 -13.42 2.27
N TYR A 26 14.58 -12.98 3.00
CA TYR A 26 15.64 -13.83 3.51
C TYR A 26 15.48 -13.99 5.04
N ASN A 27 15.34 -15.22 5.52
CA ASN A 27 15.05 -15.51 6.92
C ASN A 27 16.29 -15.86 7.77
N GLY A 28 17.48 -15.54 7.26
CA GLY A 28 18.77 -15.89 7.87
C GLY A 28 19.34 -17.22 7.38
N ARG A 29 18.61 -18.00 6.58
CA ARG A 29 19.02 -19.29 6.01
C ARG A 29 18.58 -19.51 4.59
N GLU A 30 17.35 -19.11 4.29
CA GLU A 30 16.63 -19.43 3.06
C GLU A 30 16.07 -18.18 2.43
N LEU A 31 16.07 -18.17 1.09
CA LEU A 31 15.48 -17.12 0.29
C LEU A 31 14.08 -17.52 -0.16
N TRP A 32 13.09 -16.69 0.18
CA TRP A 32 11.70 -16.85 -0.18
C TRP A 32 11.26 -15.70 -1.08
N ILE A 33 10.52 -16.05 -2.12
CA ILE A 33 10.01 -15.08 -3.10
C ILE A 33 8.49 -15.13 -3.08
N THR A 34 7.87 -13.96 -3.00
CA THR A 34 6.41 -13.83 -3.20
C THR A 34 6.15 -13.31 -4.61
N ASP A 35 5.37 -14.05 -5.36
CA ASP A 35 5.01 -13.75 -6.76
C ASP A 35 3.51 -13.60 -6.89
N LEU A 36 3.06 -12.68 -7.75
CA LEU A 36 1.64 -12.35 -7.95
C LEU A 36 0.81 -13.53 -8.43
N LYS A 37 1.42 -14.43 -9.23
CA LYS A 37 0.73 -15.57 -9.85
C LYS A 37 1.01 -16.90 -9.15
N LYS A 38 2.27 -17.10 -8.72
CA LYS A 38 2.74 -18.37 -8.13
C LYS A 38 2.58 -18.43 -6.61
N GLY A 39 2.36 -17.26 -5.96
CA GLY A 39 2.37 -17.18 -4.51
C GLY A 39 3.78 -17.21 -3.93
N LYS A 40 3.89 -17.60 -2.67
CA LYS A 40 5.17 -17.65 -1.95
C LYS A 40 5.86 -19.01 -2.18
N TYR A 41 7.12 -18.96 -2.62
CA TYR A 41 7.94 -20.16 -2.84
C TYR A 41 9.38 -19.94 -2.38
N LYS A 42 10.03 -21.04 -2.03
CA LYS A 42 11.44 -21.05 -1.67
C LYS A 42 12.30 -21.08 -2.94
N LYS A 43 13.31 -20.21 -3.01
CA LYS A 43 14.32 -20.25 -4.06
C LYS A 43 15.49 -21.12 -3.60
N ASN A 44 15.90 -22.07 -4.41
CA ASN A 44 17.03 -22.94 -4.08
C ASN A 44 18.38 -22.26 -4.37
N ILE A 45 18.68 -21.22 -3.58
CA ILE A 45 19.94 -20.46 -3.60
C ILE A 45 20.42 -20.31 -2.18
N THR A 46 21.71 -20.59 -1.94
CA THR A 46 22.38 -20.31 -0.66
C THR A 46 23.11 -18.97 -0.79
N LEU A 47 22.76 -18.01 0.05
CA LEU A 47 23.46 -16.73 0.14
C LEU A 47 24.66 -16.87 1.08
N SER A 48 25.83 -16.37 0.67
CA SER A 48 27.02 -16.37 1.52
C SER A 48 26.93 -15.26 2.58
N ASP A 49 27.55 -15.52 3.75
CA ASP A 49 27.63 -14.52 4.82
C ASP A 49 28.33 -13.23 4.35
N SER A 50 29.33 -13.36 3.47
CA SER A 50 30.02 -12.21 2.87
C SER A 50 29.07 -11.35 1.99
N PHE A 51 28.17 -12.00 1.22
CA PHE A 51 27.18 -11.29 0.44
C PHE A 51 26.19 -10.55 1.34
N ILE A 52 25.64 -11.23 2.35
CA ILE A 52 24.69 -10.65 3.31
C ILE A 52 25.31 -9.46 4.03
N SER A 53 26.55 -9.61 4.53
CA SER A 53 27.28 -8.53 5.21
C SER A 53 27.51 -7.34 4.27
N THR A 54 27.94 -7.59 3.04
CA THR A 54 28.18 -6.52 2.05
C THR A 54 26.88 -5.81 1.68
N PHE A 55 25.80 -6.57 1.44
CA PHE A 55 24.48 -6.03 1.12
C PHE A 55 23.97 -5.11 2.24
N THR A 56 23.96 -5.62 3.48
CA THR A 56 23.45 -4.85 4.63
C THR A 56 24.28 -3.58 4.89
N HIS A 57 25.61 -3.67 4.73
CA HIS A 57 26.49 -2.51 4.85
C HIS A 57 26.23 -1.47 3.75
N ASN A 58 26.06 -1.90 2.50
CA ASN A 58 25.75 -1.00 1.39
C ASN A 58 24.41 -0.29 1.58
N ILE A 59 23.37 -1.02 2.04
CA ILE A 59 22.07 -0.42 2.33
C ILE A 59 22.18 0.58 3.48
N ALA A 60 22.88 0.24 4.58
CA ALA A 60 23.09 1.14 5.70
C ALA A 60 23.77 2.45 5.26
N ASN A 61 24.83 2.35 4.45
CA ASN A 61 25.52 3.52 3.91
C ASN A 61 24.60 4.40 3.02
N SER A 62 23.74 3.75 2.23
CA SER A 62 22.83 4.49 1.30
C SER A 62 21.80 5.37 2.03
N VAL A 63 21.53 5.08 3.30
CA VAL A 63 20.58 5.84 4.13
C VAL A 63 21.25 6.54 5.31
N ASN A 64 22.59 6.62 5.34
CA ASN A 64 23.37 7.11 6.48
C ASN A 64 22.99 6.44 7.81
N GLY A 65 22.61 5.17 7.75
CA GLY A 65 22.19 4.37 8.89
C GLY A 65 23.29 3.42 9.36
N ASN A 66 22.99 2.72 10.46
CA ASN A 66 23.87 1.69 11.00
C ASN A 66 23.04 0.46 11.39
N LEU A 67 23.56 -0.72 11.07
CA LEU A 67 23.00 -2.00 11.55
C LEU A 67 24.06 -2.68 12.42
N ASN A 68 23.78 -2.82 13.71
CA ASN A 68 24.68 -3.44 14.69
C ASN A 68 23.90 -3.87 15.94
N LYS A 69 24.61 -4.36 16.99
CA LYS A 69 23.99 -4.81 18.25
C LYS A 69 23.25 -3.73 19.02
N VAL A 70 23.51 -2.45 18.74
CA VAL A 70 22.79 -1.30 19.33
C VAL A 70 21.60 -0.94 18.44
N ASN A 71 21.87 -0.69 17.17
CA ASN A 71 20.86 -0.39 16.14
C ASN A 71 20.49 -1.70 15.43
N LYS A 72 19.46 -2.36 15.95
CA LYS A 72 19.10 -3.74 15.58
C LYS A 72 18.23 -3.85 14.35
N ILE A 73 17.63 -2.76 13.92
CA ILE A 73 16.73 -2.66 12.77
C ILE A 73 17.24 -1.56 11.84
N LEU A 74 17.34 -1.88 10.57
CA LEU A 74 17.65 -0.94 9.50
C LEU A 74 16.46 -0.90 8.55
N GLU A 75 15.89 0.28 8.36
CA GLU A 75 14.88 0.54 7.35
C GLU A 75 15.43 1.46 6.29
N ALA A 76 15.16 1.15 5.03
CA ALA A 76 15.63 1.93 3.90
C ALA A 76 14.56 1.92 2.80
N ASP A 77 14.26 3.10 2.27
CA ASP A 77 13.31 3.26 1.18
C ASP A 77 14.02 3.79 -0.07
N THR A 78 13.66 3.21 -1.19
CA THR A 78 13.87 3.78 -2.52
C THR A 78 12.54 4.28 -3.07
N LYS A 79 12.52 4.72 -4.32
CA LYS A 79 11.25 5.10 -4.95
C LYS A 79 10.26 3.93 -5.03
N GLU A 80 10.74 2.72 -5.30
CA GLU A 80 9.90 1.54 -5.55
C GLU A 80 10.18 0.35 -4.64
N LEU A 81 11.14 0.48 -3.70
CA LEU A 81 11.49 -0.60 -2.79
C LEU A 81 11.46 -0.11 -1.35
N ARG A 82 10.89 -0.93 -0.48
CA ARG A 82 11.04 -0.84 0.96
C ARG A 82 11.88 -2.00 1.44
N ILE A 83 12.94 -1.70 2.20
CA ILE A 83 13.91 -2.67 2.68
C ILE A 83 13.92 -2.61 4.20
N SER A 84 13.71 -3.75 4.83
CA SER A 84 13.83 -3.91 6.28
C SER A 84 14.86 -5.00 6.57
N VAL A 85 15.84 -4.69 7.42
CA VAL A 85 16.87 -5.63 7.83
C VAL A 85 16.90 -5.70 9.34
N ILE A 86 16.88 -6.93 9.88
CA ILE A 86 16.97 -7.19 11.32
C ILE A 86 18.29 -7.89 11.61
N HIS A 87 19.03 -7.32 12.57
CA HIS A 87 20.34 -7.82 13.01
C HIS A 87 20.23 -9.18 13.72
N ASP A 88 21.22 -10.04 13.54
CA ASP A 88 21.30 -11.39 14.13
C ASP A 88 21.32 -11.43 15.67
N SER A 89 21.68 -10.31 16.33
CA SER A 89 21.59 -10.21 17.80
C SER A 89 20.16 -10.32 18.34
N VAL A 90 19.13 -10.17 17.49
CA VAL A 90 17.69 -10.34 17.82
C VAL A 90 16.98 -11.32 16.90
N ALA A 91 17.43 -11.46 15.66
CA ALA A 91 16.96 -12.48 14.73
C ALA A 91 17.83 -13.75 14.92
N THR A 92 17.42 -14.64 15.82
CA THR A 92 18.22 -15.81 16.25
C THR A 92 18.50 -16.84 15.15
N SER A 93 17.82 -16.76 14.02
CA SER A 93 18.07 -17.60 12.83
C SER A 93 19.17 -17.06 11.91
N GLY A 94 19.69 -15.88 12.18
CA GLY A 94 20.60 -15.09 11.34
C GLY A 94 19.98 -13.76 10.90
N ILE A 95 20.74 -12.92 10.18
CA ILE A 95 20.24 -11.65 9.66
C ILE A 95 18.98 -11.91 8.81
N SER A 96 17.90 -11.20 9.12
CA SER A 96 16.66 -11.26 8.33
C SER A 96 16.56 -10.04 7.41
N ILE A 97 16.19 -10.27 6.14
CA ILE A 97 16.03 -9.22 5.13
C ILE A 97 14.66 -9.38 4.50
N CYS A 98 13.92 -8.29 4.42
CA CYS A 98 12.68 -8.20 3.65
C CYS A 98 12.79 -7.04 2.67
N ILE A 99 12.59 -7.31 1.39
CA ILE A 99 12.54 -6.30 0.32
C ILE A 99 11.15 -6.38 -0.30
N ARG A 100 10.33 -5.34 -0.09
CA ARG A 100 9.01 -5.21 -0.71
C ARG A 100 9.07 -4.27 -1.90
N LYS A 101 8.42 -4.65 -2.98
CA LYS A 101 8.31 -3.85 -4.20
C LYS A 101 6.98 -3.11 -4.24
N SER A 102 7.05 -1.83 -4.53
CA SER A 102 5.91 -0.96 -4.79
C SER A 102 6.15 -0.17 -6.08
N PRO A 103 5.91 -0.78 -7.25
CA PRO A 103 6.27 -0.15 -8.53
C PRO A 103 5.34 1.01 -8.87
N CYS A 104 5.93 2.02 -9.54
CA CYS A 104 5.25 3.22 -10.02
C CYS A 104 4.44 2.94 -11.30
N LEU A 105 3.49 2.00 -11.24
CA LEU A 105 2.67 1.63 -12.38
C LEU A 105 1.24 1.25 -11.98
N ILE A 106 0.34 1.31 -12.94
CA ILE A 106 -1.02 0.74 -12.83
C ILE A 106 -0.96 -0.65 -13.46
N ARG A 107 -1.22 -1.68 -12.65
CA ARG A 107 -1.15 -3.09 -13.10
C ARG A 107 -2.37 -3.55 -13.86
N ASN A 108 -3.52 -2.93 -13.61
CA ASN A 108 -4.80 -3.36 -14.16
C ASN A 108 -5.25 -2.39 -15.25
N THR A 109 -5.56 -2.90 -16.41
CA THR A 109 -6.31 -2.19 -17.45
C THR A 109 -7.78 -2.61 -17.42
N ILE A 110 -8.68 -1.82 -18.04
CA ILE A 110 -10.11 -2.17 -18.15
C ILE A 110 -10.27 -3.53 -18.82
N ASP A 111 -9.58 -3.76 -19.94
CA ASP A 111 -9.67 -4.99 -20.72
C ASP A 111 -9.17 -6.21 -19.93
N GLU A 112 -8.07 -6.07 -19.17
CA GLU A 112 -7.56 -7.12 -18.30
C GLU A 112 -8.52 -7.43 -17.15
N MET A 113 -9.08 -6.42 -16.50
CA MET A 113 -10.05 -6.61 -15.42
C MET A 113 -11.30 -7.37 -15.89
N ILE A 114 -11.79 -7.07 -17.10
CA ILE A 114 -12.93 -7.77 -17.69
C ILE A 114 -12.54 -9.20 -18.09
N LYS A 115 -11.40 -9.38 -18.78
CA LYS A 115 -10.90 -10.67 -19.24
C LYS A 115 -10.63 -11.64 -18.09
N GLU A 116 -10.01 -11.15 -17.02
CA GLU A 116 -9.69 -11.96 -15.83
C GLU A 116 -10.89 -12.09 -14.86
N LYS A 117 -12.04 -11.54 -15.22
CA LYS A 117 -13.25 -11.53 -14.38
C LYS A 117 -13.00 -10.93 -12.99
N TYR A 118 -12.16 -9.90 -12.94
CA TYR A 118 -11.88 -9.18 -11.71
C TYR A 118 -13.12 -8.46 -11.18
N CYS A 119 -13.93 -7.92 -12.09
CA CYS A 119 -15.21 -7.28 -11.83
C CYS A 119 -16.12 -7.38 -13.06
N PRO A 120 -17.45 -7.52 -12.91
CA PRO A 120 -18.38 -7.37 -14.04
C PRO A 120 -18.25 -6.00 -14.70
N GLU A 121 -18.25 -5.97 -16.03
CA GLU A 121 -18.05 -4.72 -16.80
C GLU A 121 -19.01 -3.60 -16.38
N MET A 122 -20.30 -3.89 -16.21
CA MET A 122 -21.28 -2.91 -15.78
C MET A 122 -20.95 -2.29 -14.42
N ILE A 123 -20.49 -3.10 -13.47
CA ILE A 123 -20.07 -2.61 -12.14
C ILE A 123 -18.81 -1.77 -12.27
N LEU A 124 -17.84 -2.20 -13.09
CA LEU A 124 -16.61 -1.44 -13.33
C LEU A 124 -16.92 -0.04 -13.90
N GLN A 125 -17.79 0.05 -14.91
CA GLN A 125 -18.21 1.33 -15.49
C GLN A 125 -18.97 2.20 -14.48
N LEU A 126 -19.83 1.62 -13.65
CA LEU A 126 -20.51 2.33 -12.57
C LEU A 126 -19.49 2.94 -11.59
N LEU A 127 -18.51 2.15 -11.12
CA LEU A 127 -17.49 2.60 -10.18
C LEU A 127 -16.59 3.71 -10.77
N ILE A 128 -16.23 3.61 -12.04
CA ILE A 128 -15.51 4.69 -12.75
C ILE A 128 -16.33 5.99 -12.74
N ASN A 129 -17.64 5.90 -12.97
CA ASN A 129 -18.52 7.07 -12.92
C ASN A 129 -18.65 7.61 -11.48
N CYS A 130 -18.65 6.76 -10.45
CA CYS A 130 -18.61 7.19 -9.05
C CYS A 130 -17.35 8.05 -8.75
N VAL A 131 -16.19 7.68 -9.30
CA VAL A 131 -14.98 8.54 -9.19
C VAL A 131 -15.21 9.90 -9.87
N ARG A 132 -15.75 9.90 -11.09
CA ARG A 132 -15.98 11.12 -11.87
C ARG A 132 -16.97 12.10 -11.21
N VAL A 133 -17.87 11.59 -10.39
CA VAL A 133 -18.80 12.42 -9.58
C VAL A 133 -18.32 12.65 -8.15
N ASN A 134 -17.04 12.37 -7.89
CA ASN A 134 -16.34 12.64 -6.63
C ASN A 134 -16.91 11.90 -5.42
N MET A 135 -17.23 10.62 -5.54
CA MET A 135 -17.61 9.78 -4.41
C MET A 135 -16.41 9.36 -3.60
N ASN A 136 -16.60 9.13 -2.29
CA ASN A 136 -15.59 8.64 -1.36
C ASN A 136 -15.52 7.13 -1.38
N PHE A 137 -14.31 6.57 -1.46
CA PHE A 137 -14.09 5.13 -1.58
C PHE A 137 -13.33 4.55 -0.40
N VAL A 138 -13.75 3.39 0.05
CA VAL A 138 -13.00 2.53 0.98
C VAL A 138 -12.71 1.18 0.34
N PHE A 139 -11.42 0.84 0.20
CA PHE A 139 -10.97 -0.43 -0.36
C PHE A 139 -10.62 -1.39 0.78
N GLY A 140 -11.46 -2.39 1.00
CA GLY A 140 -11.27 -3.45 1.98
C GLY A 140 -10.56 -4.67 1.42
N GLY A 141 -9.93 -5.45 2.29
CA GLY A 141 -9.32 -6.74 1.96
C GLY A 141 -8.21 -7.12 2.92
N GLU A 142 -7.80 -8.39 2.86
CA GLU A 142 -6.67 -8.91 3.63
C GLU A 142 -5.33 -8.33 3.17
N PRO A 143 -4.24 -8.49 3.95
CA PRO A 143 -2.89 -8.19 3.49
C PRO A 143 -2.57 -8.91 2.18
N GLY A 144 -2.02 -8.19 1.19
CA GLY A 144 -1.67 -8.76 -0.13
C GLY A 144 -2.86 -9.05 -1.05
N ALA A 145 -4.09 -8.69 -0.67
CA ALA A 145 -5.27 -8.85 -1.54
C ALA A 145 -5.22 -7.95 -2.79
N GLY A 146 -4.46 -6.84 -2.76
CA GLY A 146 -4.35 -5.90 -3.88
C GLY A 146 -5.24 -4.68 -3.74
N LYS A 147 -5.55 -4.25 -2.50
CA LYS A 147 -6.34 -3.04 -2.20
C LYS A 147 -5.76 -1.79 -2.86
N THR A 148 -4.47 -1.54 -2.61
CA THR A 148 -3.76 -0.37 -3.15
C THR A 148 -3.72 -0.39 -4.68
N GLU A 149 -3.49 -1.56 -5.30
CA GLU A 149 -3.51 -1.70 -6.76
C GLU A 149 -4.91 -1.44 -7.35
N CYS A 150 -5.97 -1.89 -6.65
CA CYS A 150 -7.34 -1.57 -7.02
C CYS A 150 -7.62 -0.07 -6.89
N ALA A 151 -7.18 0.57 -5.82
CA ALA A 151 -7.31 2.01 -5.63
C ALA A 151 -6.57 2.80 -6.72
N LYS A 152 -5.32 2.43 -7.04
CA LYS A 152 -4.51 3.05 -8.12
C LYS A 152 -5.23 2.99 -9.47
N PHE A 153 -5.90 1.88 -9.78
CA PHE A 153 -6.70 1.78 -11.00
C PHE A 153 -7.80 2.85 -11.05
N PHE A 154 -8.51 3.11 -9.95
CA PHE A 154 -9.56 4.13 -9.93
C PHE A 154 -9.01 5.56 -9.89
N MET A 155 -7.83 5.78 -9.32
CA MET A 155 -7.18 7.10 -9.24
C MET A 155 -6.90 7.70 -10.62
N GLN A 156 -6.72 6.90 -11.68
CA GLN A 156 -6.51 7.39 -13.05
C GLN A 156 -7.73 8.10 -13.65
N PHE A 157 -8.93 7.96 -13.06
CA PHE A 157 -10.16 8.60 -13.54
C PHE A 157 -10.46 9.91 -12.83
N ILE A 158 -9.62 10.36 -11.92
CA ILE A 158 -9.67 11.69 -11.31
C ILE A 158 -9.22 12.71 -12.35
N ARG A 159 -9.89 13.87 -12.39
CA ARG A 159 -9.52 14.93 -13.33
C ARG A 159 -8.14 15.50 -13.01
N PRO A 160 -7.27 15.73 -14.01
CA PRO A 160 -5.90 16.19 -13.76
C PRO A 160 -5.82 17.54 -13.03
N GLU A 161 -6.83 18.42 -13.21
CA GLU A 161 -6.91 19.72 -12.55
C GLU A 161 -7.40 19.66 -11.09
N ASP A 162 -7.97 18.54 -10.67
CA ASP A 162 -8.38 18.32 -9.27
C ASP A 162 -7.16 18.02 -8.41
N ARG A 163 -6.86 18.91 -7.45
CA ARG A 163 -5.71 18.73 -6.57
C ARG A 163 -5.86 17.52 -5.68
N VAL A 164 -4.93 16.57 -5.83
CA VAL A 164 -4.84 15.34 -5.04
C VAL A 164 -3.71 15.47 -4.02
N ILE A 165 -3.99 15.14 -2.76
CA ILE A 165 -2.97 14.99 -1.73
C ILE A 165 -2.97 13.54 -1.27
N THR A 166 -1.83 12.86 -1.40
CA THR A 166 -1.63 11.52 -0.84
C THR A 166 -0.90 11.60 0.49
N ILE A 167 -1.26 10.73 1.43
CA ILE A 167 -0.63 10.62 2.74
C ILE A 167 -0.30 9.15 2.99
N GLU A 168 0.99 8.85 3.16
CA GLU A 168 1.51 7.49 3.24
C GLU A 168 2.63 7.38 4.29
N ASP A 169 2.72 6.25 4.99
CA ASP A 169 3.89 5.88 5.78
C ASP A 169 4.95 5.19 4.92
N SER A 170 4.50 4.49 3.90
CA SER A 170 5.32 3.83 2.89
C SER A 170 4.77 4.19 1.52
N LEU A 171 5.64 4.63 0.62
CA LEU A 171 5.23 5.06 -0.72
C LEU A 171 4.76 3.85 -1.54
N GLU A 172 3.47 3.76 -1.76
CA GLU A 172 2.82 2.69 -2.52
C GLU A 172 1.94 3.24 -3.65
N ILE A 173 1.35 4.42 -3.45
CA ILE A 173 0.40 5.01 -4.40
C ILE A 173 1.10 5.53 -5.64
N HIS A 174 2.19 6.32 -5.47
CA HIS A 174 2.94 6.95 -6.57
C HIS A 174 2.02 7.75 -7.52
N TYR A 175 1.16 8.58 -6.94
CA TYR A 175 0.08 9.25 -7.71
C TYR A 175 0.60 10.08 -8.88
N ARG A 176 1.69 10.82 -8.69
CA ARG A 176 2.28 11.66 -9.74
C ARG A 176 2.84 10.87 -10.92
N GLU A 177 3.42 9.71 -10.62
CA GLU A 177 3.99 8.83 -11.65
C GLU A 177 2.91 8.14 -12.48
N ILE A 178 1.84 7.68 -11.81
CA ILE A 178 0.73 7.01 -12.50
C ILE A 178 -0.25 7.97 -13.17
N ASN A 179 -0.22 9.27 -12.81
CA ASN A 179 -1.04 10.33 -13.39
C ASN A 179 -0.17 11.53 -13.81
N PRO A 180 0.66 11.40 -14.88
CA PRO A 180 1.54 12.46 -15.31
C PRO A 180 0.77 13.75 -15.68
N GLY A 181 1.21 14.88 -15.13
CA GLY A 181 0.58 16.18 -15.38
C GLY A 181 -0.56 16.55 -14.42
N ALA A 182 -0.97 15.65 -13.53
CA ALA A 182 -1.97 15.96 -12.50
C ALA A 182 -1.42 16.89 -11.40
N ASP A 183 -2.27 17.74 -10.83
CA ASP A 183 -1.95 18.57 -9.66
C ASP A 183 -1.94 17.69 -8.41
N ALA A 184 -0.74 17.31 -7.94
CA ALA A 184 -0.58 16.37 -6.84
C ALA A 184 0.50 16.78 -5.84
N VAL A 185 0.23 16.52 -4.56
CA VAL A 185 1.17 16.61 -3.44
C VAL A 185 1.23 15.27 -2.73
N GLU A 186 2.43 14.74 -2.55
CA GLU A 186 2.65 13.45 -1.88
C GLU A 186 3.32 13.69 -0.53
N LEU A 187 2.64 13.35 0.55
CA LEU A 187 3.11 13.53 1.93
C LEU A 187 3.51 12.17 2.51
N LYS A 188 4.74 12.08 2.98
CA LYS A 188 5.21 10.93 3.76
C LYS A 188 5.12 11.26 5.24
N VAL A 189 4.46 10.38 6.01
CA VAL A 189 4.41 10.43 7.47
C VAL A 189 5.55 9.62 8.09
N GLY A 190 5.93 9.94 9.32
CA GLY A 190 7.07 9.37 10.04
C GLY A 190 7.87 10.45 10.74
N ASP A 191 8.87 10.07 11.54
CA ASP A 191 9.79 10.99 12.22
C ASP A 191 9.09 12.11 13.00
N GLY A 192 7.97 11.80 13.69
CA GLY A 192 7.19 12.76 14.46
C GLY A 192 6.12 13.52 13.69
N PHE A 193 6.03 13.36 12.37
CA PHE A 193 4.93 13.88 11.53
C PHE A 193 3.87 12.80 11.33
N THR A 194 2.74 12.93 12.02
CA THR A 194 1.69 11.91 12.06
C THR A 194 0.70 12.02 10.90
N TYR A 195 -0.11 10.98 10.67
CA TYR A 195 -1.25 11.05 9.74
C TYR A 195 -2.20 12.21 10.08
N THR A 196 -2.50 12.42 11.36
CA THR A 196 -3.35 13.53 11.82
C THR A 196 -2.74 14.89 11.47
N ASP A 197 -1.42 15.04 11.61
CA ASP A 197 -0.73 16.28 11.25
C ASP A 197 -0.76 16.52 9.75
N ALA A 198 -0.52 15.46 8.96
CA ALA A 198 -0.58 15.52 7.51
C ALA A 198 -1.99 15.87 6.99
N ILE A 199 -3.04 15.27 7.55
CA ILE A 199 -4.43 15.60 7.22
C ILE A 199 -4.71 17.08 7.56
N LYS A 200 -4.33 17.56 8.75
CA LYS A 200 -4.51 18.97 9.12
C LYS A 200 -3.73 19.94 8.22
N ALA A 201 -2.51 19.58 7.86
CA ALA A 201 -1.70 20.38 6.94
C ALA A 201 -2.33 20.45 5.54
N SER A 202 -2.89 19.34 5.08
CA SER A 202 -3.55 19.23 3.77
C SER A 202 -4.71 20.19 3.60
N LEU A 203 -5.46 20.50 4.68
CA LEU A 203 -6.57 21.44 4.64
C LEU A 203 -6.20 22.85 4.13
N ARG A 204 -4.96 23.25 4.36
CA ARG A 204 -4.44 24.56 3.93
C ARG A 204 -3.86 24.53 2.53
N GLN A 205 -3.86 23.37 1.89
CA GLN A 205 -3.32 23.14 0.56
C GLN A 205 -4.40 23.07 -0.53
N ASN A 206 -5.66 23.41 -0.19
CA ASN A 206 -6.80 23.39 -1.11
C ASN A 206 -7.00 22.05 -1.83
N PRO A 207 -7.08 20.92 -1.11
CA PRO A 207 -7.26 19.60 -1.71
C PRO A 207 -8.68 19.48 -2.28
N LYS A 208 -8.81 18.88 -3.46
CA LYS A 208 -10.06 18.33 -3.95
C LYS A 208 -10.19 16.86 -3.52
N TRP A 209 -9.04 16.14 -3.49
CA TRP A 209 -8.97 14.75 -3.08
C TRP A 209 -7.89 14.55 -2.01
N LEU A 210 -8.22 13.78 -0.99
CA LEU A 210 -7.30 13.35 0.05
C LEU A 210 -7.24 11.82 0.06
N MET A 211 -6.07 11.27 -0.27
CA MET A 211 -5.82 9.84 -0.34
C MET A 211 -5.03 9.40 0.88
N LEU A 212 -5.58 8.50 1.67
CA LEU A 212 -4.88 7.87 2.77
C LEU A 212 -4.49 6.45 2.36
N SER A 213 -3.21 6.12 2.35
CA SER A 213 -2.75 4.80 1.89
C SER A 213 -3.41 3.67 2.66
N GLU A 214 -3.50 3.81 3.99
CA GLU A 214 -4.22 2.87 4.85
C GLU A 214 -4.75 3.55 6.11
N ALA A 215 -6.02 3.28 6.45
CA ALA A 215 -6.60 3.65 7.73
C ALA A 215 -6.44 2.47 8.72
N ARG A 216 -5.71 2.69 9.82
CA ARG A 216 -5.40 1.66 10.83
C ARG A 216 -5.90 2.02 12.23
N SER A 217 -6.05 3.33 12.52
CA SER A 217 -6.32 3.84 13.86
C SER A 217 -7.15 5.13 13.80
N THR A 218 -6.89 6.06 14.70
CA THR A 218 -7.68 7.30 14.91
C THR A 218 -7.67 8.28 13.76
N GLU A 219 -6.74 8.18 12.80
CA GLU A 219 -6.69 8.98 11.59
C GLU A 219 -7.96 8.89 10.75
N VAL A 220 -8.68 7.77 10.84
CA VAL A 220 -9.97 7.58 10.16
C VAL A 220 -11.00 8.63 10.58
N THR A 221 -10.98 9.07 11.83
CA THR A 221 -11.87 10.13 12.33
C THR A 221 -11.60 11.45 11.61
N SER A 222 -10.32 11.83 11.50
CA SER A 222 -9.92 13.04 10.79
C SER A 222 -10.23 12.95 9.29
N LEU A 223 -10.10 11.77 8.69
CA LEU A 223 -10.46 11.53 7.30
C LEU A 223 -11.96 11.74 7.05
N LEU A 224 -12.84 11.14 7.88
CA LEU A 224 -14.28 11.32 7.77
C LEU A 224 -14.71 12.77 8.03
N GLU A 225 -13.99 13.50 8.89
CA GLU A 225 -14.20 14.94 9.09
C GLU A 225 -13.92 15.71 7.78
N GLN A 226 -12.85 15.36 7.08
CA GLN A 226 -12.53 15.99 5.79
C GLN A 226 -13.60 15.69 4.72
N TRP A 227 -14.02 14.44 4.60
CA TRP A 227 -15.10 14.08 3.69
C TRP A 227 -16.40 14.82 3.99
N SER A 228 -16.64 15.17 5.26
CA SER A 228 -17.81 15.98 5.65
C SER A 228 -17.74 17.43 5.22
N THR A 229 -16.56 17.95 4.86
CA THR A 229 -16.35 19.33 4.41
C THR A 229 -16.37 19.50 2.88
N GLY A 230 -16.57 18.39 2.14
CA GLY A 230 -16.59 18.39 0.68
C GLY A 230 -15.23 18.10 0.02
N VAL A 231 -14.22 17.71 0.80
CA VAL A 231 -13.01 17.05 0.30
C VAL A 231 -13.36 15.59 0.06
N HIS A 232 -12.99 15.05 -1.09
CA HIS A 232 -13.24 13.65 -1.45
C HIS A 232 -12.01 12.79 -1.19
N GLY A 233 -12.15 11.46 -1.21
CA GLY A 233 -10.97 10.66 -0.98
C GLY A 233 -11.12 9.16 -1.15
N PHE A 234 -9.94 8.52 -1.13
CA PHE A 234 -9.77 7.08 -1.11
C PHE A 234 -8.98 6.69 0.12
N THR A 235 -9.33 5.55 0.70
CA THR A 235 -8.48 4.91 1.71
C THR A 235 -8.57 3.40 1.59
N THR A 236 -7.56 2.70 2.08
CA THR A 236 -7.61 1.25 2.23
C THR A 236 -7.77 0.86 3.70
N ILE A 237 -8.36 -0.30 3.94
CA ILE A 237 -8.60 -0.84 5.27
C ILE A 237 -8.48 -2.37 5.28
N HIS A 238 -7.95 -2.94 6.35
CA HIS A 238 -7.98 -4.39 6.53
C HIS A 238 -9.38 -4.84 6.95
N LEU A 239 -10.02 -5.62 6.07
CA LEU A 239 -11.40 -6.08 6.22
C LEU A 239 -11.60 -7.40 5.46
N ASP A 240 -12.46 -8.26 5.97
CA ASP A 240 -12.82 -9.56 5.36
C ASP A 240 -14.24 -9.58 4.76
N ASP A 241 -15.10 -8.61 5.17
CA ASP A 241 -16.48 -8.47 4.73
C ASP A 241 -16.93 -7.00 4.84
N LEU A 242 -17.47 -6.42 3.75
CA LEU A 242 -17.91 -5.02 3.74
C LEU A 242 -19.00 -4.70 4.75
N ARG A 243 -19.83 -5.67 5.10
CA ARG A 243 -20.87 -5.49 6.14
C ARG A 243 -20.29 -5.15 7.50
N LYS A 244 -19.02 -5.50 7.75
CA LYS A 244 -18.29 -5.17 8.98
C LYS A 244 -17.57 -3.82 8.93
N LEU A 245 -17.64 -3.12 7.80
CA LEU A 245 -16.93 -1.84 7.63
C LEU A 245 -17.30 -0.80 8.69
N PRO A 246 -18.60 -0.59 9.03
CA PRO A 246 -18.96 0.35 10.08
C PRO A 246 -18.34 0.00 11.43
N ASP A 247 -18.45 -1.25 11.86
CA ASP A 247 -17.87 -1.73 13.13
C ASP A 247 -16.35 -1.59 13.13
N ARG A 248 -15.71 -1.89 11.99
CA ARG A 248 -14.24 -1.78 11.86
C ARG A 248 -13.78 -0.35 12.01
N ILE A 249 -14.45 0.60 11.37
CA ILE A 249 -14.15 2.03 11.49
C ILE A 249 -14.43 2.52 12.91
N GLN A 250 -15.56 2.14 13.53
CA GLN A 250 -15.87 2.51 14.91
C GLN A 250 -14.81 2.03 15.91
N ASN A 251 -14.32 0.78 15.73
CA ASN A 251 -13.27 0.23 16.59
C ASN A 251 -11.90 0.94 16.46
N MET A 252 -11.69 1.72 15.40
CA MET A 252 -10.50 2.56 15.24
C MET A 252 -10.64 3.92 15.95
N MET A 253 -11.87 4.31 16.33
CA MET A 253 -12.15 5.59 16.95
C MET A 253 -12.03 5.49 18.48
N ASN A 254 -11.34 6.43 19.11
CA ASN A 254 -11.14 6.41 20.58
C ASN A 254 -12.38 6.81 21.40
N ASN A 255 -13.51 7.16 20.79
CA ASN A 255 -14.63 7.75 21.50
C ASN A 255 -15.88 6.84 21.44
N VAL A 256 -16.02 6.00 22.46
CA VAL A 256 -17.15 5.04 22.59
C VAL A 256 -18.47 5.74 22.93
N ASN A 257 -18.43 6.97 23.45
CA ASN A 257 -19.63 7.66 23.96
C ASN A 257 -20.55 8.22 22.87
N ASP A 258 -20.19 8.14 21.59
CA ASP A 258 -20.94 8.72 20.48
C ASP A 258 -21.11 7.72 19.31
N ALA A 259 -21.19 6.43 19.62
CA ALA A 259 -21.19 5.34 18.62
C ALA A 259 -22.29 5.53 17.54
N ALA A 260 -23.51 5.86 17.92
CA ALA A 260 -24.61 6.06 16.98
C ALA A 260 -24.38 7.27 16.04
N ARG A 261 -23.76 8.34 16.54
CA ARG A 261 -23.41 9.51 15.74
C ARG A 261 -22.26 9.20 14.76
N MET A 262 -21.31 8.37 15.20
CA MET A 262 -20.19 7.92 14.37
C MET A 262 -20.66 6.96 13.28
N GLU A 263 -21.56 6.05 13.58
CA GLU A 263 -22.18 5.15 12.60
C GLU A 263 -22.89 5.94 11.50
N ASN A 264 -23.71 6.93 11.87
CA ASN A 264 -24.35 7.83 10.91
C ASN A 264 -23.34 8.59 10.02
N ARG A 265 -22.18 8.99 10.56
CA ARG A 265 -21.11 9.62 9.78
C ARG A 265 -20.51 8.66 8.75
N ILE A 266 -20.27 7.40 9.13
CA ILE A 266 -19.73 6.40 8.22
C ILE A 266 -20.68 6.20 7.04
N TYR A 267 -21.96 5.92 7.30
CA TYR A 267 -22.96 5.77 6.23
C TYR A 267 -23.21 7.03 5.40
N ARG A 268 -22.93 8.22 5.94
CA ARG A 268 -23.13 9.47 5.22
C ARG A 268 -21.97 9.84 4.32
N TYR A 269 -20.73 9.46 4.67
CA TYR A 269 -19.53 9.94 4.01
C TYR A 269 -18.71 8.84 3.33
N VAL A 270 -19.01 7.59 3.55
CA VAL A 270 -18.48 6.47 2.76
C VAL A 270 -19.50 6.14 1.68
N ASP A 271 -19.24 6.55 0.46
CA ASP A 271 -20.19 6.38 -0.66
C ASP A 271 -20.05 5.00 -1.30
N VAL A 272 -18.81 4.49 -1.38
CA VAL A 272 -18.48 3.24 -2.06
C VAL A 272 -17.51 2.42 -1.21
N GLY A 273 -17.88 1.17 -0.93
CA GLY A 273 -17.00 0.16 -0.38
C GLY A 273 -16.66 -0.88 -1.44
N ILE A 274 -15.39 -1.29 -1.53
CA ILE A 274 -14.95 -2.36 -2.43
C ILE A 274 -14.14 -3.36 -1.64
N LEU A 275 -14.55 -4.63 -1.62
CA LEU A 275 -13.78 -5.70 -1.01
C LEU A 275 -13.00 -6.46 -2.07
N VAL A 276 -11.68 -6.41 -1.98
CA VAL A 276 -10.78 -7.16 -2.85
C VAL A 276 -10.36 -8.45 -2.17
N LYS A 277 -10.57 -9.58 -2.83
CA LYS A 277 -10.15 -10.91 -2.35
C LYS A 277 -9.18 -11.59 -3.28
N ARG A 278 -8.29 -12.33 -2.66
CA ARG A 278 -7.35 -13.25 -3.33
C ARG A 278 -7.93 -14.65 -3.30
N HIS A 279 -7.98 -15.31 -4.45
CA HIS A 279 -8.39 -16.70 -4.60
C HIS A 279 -7.23 -17.50 -5.19
N VAL A 280 -7.10 -18.74 -4.76
CA VAL A 280 -6.18 -19.71 -5.36
C VAL A 280 -7.02 -20.73 -6.10
N ASP A 281 -6.75 -20.92 -7.39
CA ASP A 281 -7.45 -21.92 -8.22
C ASP A 281 -6.92 -23.34 -7.97
N GLN A 282 -7.51 -24.32 -8.63
CA GLN A 282 -7.12 -25.73 -8.53
C GLN A 282 -5.70 -26.02 -9.03
N ASN A 283 -5.13 -25.13 -9.84
CA ASN A 283 -3.76 -25.21 -10.36
C ASN A 283 -2.75 -24.46 -9.48
N GLY A 284 -3.19 -23.91 -8.33
CA GLY A 284 -2.36 -23.10 -7.45
C GLY A 284 -2.10 -21.68 -7.95
N GLN A 285 -2.78 -21.22 -9.01
CA GLN A 285 -2.64 -19.86 -9.51
C GLN A 285 -3.46 -18.88 -8.67
N ILE A 286 -2.90 -17.70 -8.45
CA ILE A 286 -3.52 -16.65 -7.65
C ILE A 286 -4.31 -15.72 -8.58
N HIS A 287 -5.59 -15.59 -8.29
CA HIS A 287 -6.50 -14.65 -8.90
C HIS A 287 -6.97 -13.63 -7.85
N ARG A 288 -7.20 -12.41 -8.30
CA ARG A 288 -7.79 -11.36 -7.47
C ARG A 288 -9.08 -10.88 -8.09
N LYS A 289 -10.07 -10.53 -7.27
CA LYS A 289 -11.34 -10.01 -7.74
C LYS A 289 -11.95 -9.03 -6.75
N MET A 290 -12.82 -8.16 -7.23
CA MET A 290 -13.78 -7.46 -6.40
C MET A 290 -14.84 -8.47 -5.97
N ASP A 291 -14.88 -8.79 -4.69
CA ASP A 291 -15.77 -9.81 -4.15
C ASP A 291 -17.11 -9.22 -3.68
N GLN A 292 -17.05 -7.99 -3.19
CA GLN A 292 -18.23 -7.21 -2.77
C GLN A 292 -18.04 -5.74 -3.21
N VAL A 293 -19.12 -5.11 -3.50
CA VAL A 293 -19.24 -3.67 -3.78
C VAL A 293 -20.48 -3.13 -3.08
#